data_23a832b92c76d48b3585921f374b590e
#
_entry.id   23a832b92c76d48b3585921f374b590e
#
_cell.length_a   1.000
_cell.length_b   1.000
_cell.length_c   1.000
_cell.angle_alpha   90.00
_cell.angle_beta   90.00
_cell.angle_gamma   90.00
#
_symmetry.space_group_name_H-M   'P 1'
#
loop_
_entity.id
_entity.type
_entity.pdbx_description
1 polymer ?
#
loop_
_entity_poly.entity_id
_entity_poly.type
_entity_poly.pdbx_seq_one_letter_code
_entity_poly.pdbx_strand_id
1 'polypeptide(L)'
;MRRSNVLLLVGLLIAGPTAATEPPQEKFDEAITVALDTIVVRVVDGDGRPILGLSPDDFRITVHGREIPLSAVDWVSSASQALEAKPPEVAVEEPKPVEPSAQAPGKLVVFFVQADLNPTRISGQLRLRPYTRELVASLDASDRVAVVSFDSHLKLWLDFTADRETLLRAIDRAMVYTPEGAVAPSPGPSLVEGFDFAEALRVATPERALEMTAKALKPLLGEKTMIYLGWGLGRFGFGGVRMTPDFRPAVAALAAAHVSVFVLDVTSADSHSLEVGLEGVAAATGGTYASTFRLPGLATHRLARSIAGWYVLTVDRDDLAGFKPGEARIELRNRPGEVLARPVYLK
;
A
#
# COMPACT_ATOMS: atom_id res chain seq x y z
N MET A 1 -29.58 95.82 12.06
CA MET A 1 -29.53 96.22 13.50
C MET A 1 -28.75 95.14 14.26
N ARG A 2 -27.80 95.65 15.14
CA ARG A 2 -26.96 94.98 16.15
C ARG A 2 -25.89 94.00 15.61
N ARG A 3 -24.66 94.42 15.56
CA ARG A 3 -23.60 94.76 16.54
C ARG A 3 -23.07 93.54 17.25
N SER A 4 -21.77 93.26 16.90
CA SER A 4 -20.59 93.19 17.79
C SER A 4 -20.42 91.87 18.53
N ASN A 5 -19.32 91.15 18.52
CA ASN A 5 -18.01 91.59 18.98
C ASN A 5 -16.88 90.62 18.53
N VAL A 6 -15.77 91.26 18.28
CA VAL A 6 -14.45 90.64 18.06
C VAL A 6 -13.88 90.23 19.41
N LEU A 7 -13.32 88.97 19.50
CA LEU A 7 -12.31 88.64 20.51
C LEU A 7 -11.15 87.97 19.85
N LEU A 8 -10.04 88.67 19.83
CA LEU A 8 -8.75 88.21 19.38
C LEU A 8 -8.10 87.38 20.51
N LEU A 9 -7.75 86.13 20.26
CA LEU A 9 -6.93 85.34 21.19
C LEU A 9 -5.65 84.92 20.45
N VAL A 10 -4.52 85.48 20.83
CA VAL A 10 -3.18 85.15 20.36
C VAL A 10 -2.80 83.86 21.10
N GLY A 11 -2.67 82.73 20.40
CA GLY A 11 -2.17 81.43 20.92
C GLY A 11 -0.78 81.13 20.34
N LEU A 12 0.17 81.03 21.22
CA LEU A 12 1.60 80.78 21.05
C LEU A 12 1.82 79.41 20.42
N LEU A 13 2.43 79.30 19.23
CA LEU A 13 2.85 78.05 18.61
C LEU A 13 4.17 77.59 19.28
N ILE A 14 4.08 76.43 19.99
CA ILE A 14 5.24 75.68 20.42
C ILE A 14 5.47 74.61 19.39
N ALA A 15 6.53 74.70 18.59
CA ALA A 15 6.96 73.63 17.67
C ALA A 15 7.64 72.51 18.47
N GLY A 16 6.97 71.36 18.59
CA GLY A 16 7.56 70.10 19.07
C GLY A 16 8.24 69.33 17.91
N PRO A 17 9.26 68.51 18.16
CA PRO A 17 9.94 67.77 17.10
C PRO A 17 9.04 66.68 16.53
N THR A 18 8.86 66.69 15.23
CA THR A 18 8.25 65.65 14.44
C THR A 18 9.13 64.40 14.50
N ALA A 19 8.71 63.39 15.24
CA ALA A 19 9.27 62.05 15.10
C ALA A 19 8.87 61.50 13.72
N ALA A 20 9.86 61.23 12.89
CA ALA A 20 9.68 60.51 11.64
C ALA A 20 9.17 59.07 11.94
N THR A 21 7.92 58.79 11.63
CA THR A 21 7.37 57.43 11.67
C THR A 21 7.96 56.71 10.47
N GLU A 22 8.82 55.70 10.70
CA GLU A 22 9.23 54.75 9.67
C GLU A 22 7.98 54.04 9.11
N PRO A 23 7.90 53.85 7.79
CA PRO A 23 6.79 53.11 7.21
C PRO A 23 6.84 51.64 7.71
N PRO A 24 5.68 50.98 7.98
CA PRO A 24 5.65 49.59 8.37
C PRO A 24 6.32 48.77 7.30
N GLN A 25 7.38 48.04 7.63
CA GLN A 25 7.91 46.98 6.79
C GLN A 25 6.85 45.89 6.71
N GLU A 26 6.19 45.80 5.56
CA GLU A 26 5.41 44.61 5.20
C GLU A 26 6.37 43.43 5.14
N LYS A 27 6.31 42.56 6.16
CA LYS A 27 6.88 41.23 6.08
C LYS A 27 6.04 40.43 5.09
N PHE A 28 6.55 40.31 3.87
CA PHE A 28 6.05 39.29 2.94
C PHE A 28 6.46 37.93 3.50
N ASP A 29 5.62 37.29 4.30
CA ASP A 29 5.66 35.86 4.53
C ASP A 29 5.08 35.19 3.30
N GLU A 30 5.90 35.04 2.28
CA GLU A 30 5.56 34.19 1.13
C GLU A 30 5.64 32.74 1.60
N ALA A 31 4.52 32.22 2.11
CA ALA A 31 4.39 30.81 2.43
C ALA A 31 4.35 30.02 1.11
N ILE A 32 5.50 29.53 0.66
CA ILE A 32 5.58 28.60 -0.46
C ILE A 32 4.97 27.29 0.02
N THR A 33 3.73 27.02 -0.37
CA THR A 33 3.07 25.72 -0.12
C THR A 33 3.54 24.75 -1.19
N VAL A 34 4.53 23.93 -0.88
CA VAL A 34 4.98 22.85 -1.74
C VAL A 34 4.00 21.67 -1.59
N ALA A 35 3.32 21.31 -2.65
CA ALA A 35 2.46 20.12 -2.67
C ALA A 35 3.34 18.89 -2.96
N LEU A 36 3.45 17.98 -1.99
CA LEU A 36 4.25 16.78 -2.10
C LEU A 36 3.37 15.56 -2.42
N ASP A 37 3.87 14.71 -3.29
CA ASP A 37 3.32 13.39 -3.57
C ASP A 37 4.28 12.29 -3.11
N THR A 38 3.75 11.14 -2.73
CA THR A 38 4.54 10.02 -2.22
C THR A 38 4.41 8.80 -3.11
N ILE A 39 5.54 8.13 -3.34
CA ILE A 39 5.63 6.89 -4.11
C ILE A 39 6.17 5.80 -3.18
N VAL A 40 5.43 4.71 -3.06
CA VAL A 40 5.85 3.55 -2.27
C VAL A 40 6.59 2.57 -3.15
N VAL A 41 7.81 2.21 -2.74
CA VAL A 41 8.63 1.22 -3.43
C VAL A 41 9.25 0.24 -2.43
N ARG A 42 9.50 -0.98 -2.88
CA ARG A 42 10.35 -1.92 -2.16
C ARG A 42 11.64 -2.09 -2.93
N VAL A 43 12.74 -2.16 -2.21
CA VAL A 43 14.06 -2.38 -2.80
C VAL A 43 14.66 -3.60 -2.14
N VAL A 44 14.91 -4.62 -2.96
CA VAL A 44 15.34 -5.93 -2.47
C VAL A 44 16.59 -6.43 -3.21
N ASP A 45 17.36 -7.26 -2.52
CA ASP A 45 18.45 -8.02 -3.15
C ASP A 45 17.94 -9.29 -3.85
N GLY A 46 18.84 -10.07 -4.45
CA GLY A 46 18.50 -11.32 -5.12
C GLY A 46 17.89 -12.41 -4.20
N ASP A 47 17.99 -12.24 -2.88
CA ASP A 47 17.40 -13.12 -1.88
C ASP A 47 16.09 -12.57 -1.32
N GLY A 48 15.59 -11.46 -1.85
CA GLY A 48 14.39 -10.77 -1.39
C GLY A 48 14.59 -9.98 -0.09
N ARG A 49 15.84 -9.79 0.39
CA ARG A 49 16.08 -8.98 1.59
C ARG A 49 15.98 -7.50 1.27
N PRO A 50 15.34 -6.69 2.12
CA PRO A 50 15.35 -5.25 1.93
C PRO A 50 16.78 -4.69 1.93
N ILE A 51 17.10 -3.83 0.97
CA ILE A 51 18.33 -3.06 0.97
C ILE A 51 18.07 -1.81 1.78
N LEU A 52 18.73 -1.67 2.93
CA LEU A 52 18.52 -0.58 3.88
C LEU A 52 19.53 0.57 3.67
N GLY A 53 19.22 1.75 4.24
CA GLY A 53 20.11 2.92 4.25
C GLY A 53 20.23 3.58 2.87
N LEU A 54 19.17 3.54 2.06
CA LEU A 54 19.10 4.25 0.80
C LEU A 54 18.69 5.72 1.03
N SER A 55 19.33 6.61 0.30
CA SER A 55 19.12 8.05 0.28
C SER A 55 18.51 8.49 -1.07
N PRO A 56 18.09 9.77 -1.21
CA PRO A 56 17.61 10.29 -2.50
C PRO A 56 18.61 10.08 -3.65
N ASP A 57 19.91 10.16 -3.39
CA ASP A 57 20.98 10.00 -4.38
C ASP A 57 21.10 8.55 -4.92
N ASP A 58 20.58 7.57 -4.18
CA ASP A 58 20.58 6.16 -4.59
C ASP A 58 19.48 5.84 -5.60
N PHE A 59 18.49 6.74 -5.77
CA PHE A 59 17.37 6.54 -6.69
C PHE A 59 17.47 7.42 -7.93
N ARG A 60 16.91 6.90 -9.04
CA ARG A 60 16.62 7.65 -10.24
C ARG A 60 15.17 7.44 -10.62
N ILE A 61 14.40 8.53 -10.65
CA ILE A 61 13.05 8.53 -11.21
C ILE A 61 13.11 9.21 -12.57
N THR A 62 12.61 8.55 -13.60
CA THR A 62 12.53 9.12 -14.95
C THR A 62 11.12 9.00 -15.49
N VAL A 63 10.64 10.08 -16.12
CA VAL A 63 9.37 10.13 -16.82
C VAL A 63 9.61 10.71 -18.21
N HIS A 64 9.32 9.95 -19.26
CA HIS A 64 9.61 10.31 -20.66
C HIS A 64 11.09 10.75 -20.90
N GLY A 65 12.03 10.16 -20.17
CA GLY A 65 13.45 10.52 -20.25
C GLY A 65 13.86 11.75 -19.44
N ARG A 66 12.93 12.46 -18.82
CA ARG A 66 13.20 13.53 -17.85
C ARG A 66 13.40 12.91 -16.48
N GLU A 67 14.48 13.28 -15.81
CA GLU A 67 14.73 12.91 -14.42
C GLU A 67 13.94 13.80 -13.47
N ILE A 68 13.28 13.18 -12.48
CA ILE A 68 12.49 13.84 -11.44
C ILE A 68 13.29 13.82 -10.14
N PRO A 69 13.53 14.98 -9.51
CA PRO A 69 14.25 15.04 -8.24
C PRO A 69 13.42 14.46 -7.10
N LEU A 70 14.11 13.86 -6.13
CA LEU A 70 13.51 13.40 -4.87
C LEU A 70 13.75 14.40 -3.76
N SER A 71 12.70 14.75 -3.03
CA SER A 71 12.79 15.64 -1.86
C SER A 71 13.19 14.86 -0.60
N ALA A 72 12.69 13.62 -0.44
CA ALA A 72 13.01 12.77 0.71
C ALA A 72 12.86 11.28 0.36
N VAL A 73 13.53 10.43 1.15
CA VAL A 73 13.46 8.96 1.07
C VAL A 73 13.43 8.41 2.49
N ASP A 74 12.30 7.82 2.87
CA ASP A 74 12.08 7.30 4.20
C ASP A 74 11.89 5.79 4.18
N TRP A 75 12.60 5.08 5.06
CA TRP A 75 12.37 3.65 5.28
C TRP A 75 11.25 3.44 6.28
N VAL A 76 10.26 2.64 5.90
CA VAL A 76 9.11 2.30 6.73
C VAL A 76 9.01 0.79 6.87
N SER A 77 8.82 0.32 8.10
CA SER A 77 8.47 -1.06 8.39
C SER A 77 7.33 -1.09 9.40
N SER A 78 6.63 -2.21 9.53
CA SER A 78 5.56 -2.35 10.53
C SER A 78 6.10 -2.11 11.95
N ALA A 79 7.30 -2.59 12.24
CA ALA A 79 7.97 -2.35 13.52
C ALA A 79 8.29 -0.86 13.76
N SER A 80 8.72 -0.12 12.72
CA SER A 80 9.00 1.32 12.82
C SER A 80 7.72 2.11 13.08
N GLN A 81 6.64 1.78 12.40
CA GLN A 81 5.35 2.43 12.63
C GLN A 81 4.83 2.25 14.06
N ALA A 82 5.05 1.06 14.64
CA ALA A 82 4.67 0.80 16.03
C ALA A 82 5.51 1.61 17.05
N LEU A 83 6.77 1.96 16.72
CA LEU A 83 7.64 2.80 17.55
C LEU A 83 7.27 4.29 17.44
N GLU A 84 6.93 4.78 16.27
CA GLU A 84 6.50 6.18 16.06
C GLU A 84 5.13 6.47 16.68
N ALA A 85 4.27 5.45 16.78
CA ALA A 85 3.00 5.55 17.49
C ALA A 85 3.14 5.63 19.02
N LYS A 86 4.36 5.42 19.58
CA LYS A 86 4.66 5.60 20.98
C LYS A 86 5.00 7.08 21.21
N PRO A 87 4.24 7.82 22.07
CA PRO A 87 4.54 9.22 22.34
C PRO A 87 5.96 9.39 22.85
N PRO A 88 6.67 10.48 22.51
CA PRO A 88 7.95 10.78 23.12
C PRO A 88 7.75 10.90 24.63
N GLU A 89 8.56 10.21 25.39
CA GLU A 89 8.59 10.23 26.84
C GLU A 89 9.10 11.59 27.32
N VAL A 90 8.19 12.59 27.40
CA VAL A 90 8.46 13.88 28.03
C VAL A 90 8.01 13.76 29.48
N ALA A 91 8.94 14.09 30.39
CA ALA A 91 8.81 14.00 31.82
C ALA A 91 7.58 14.74 32.36
N VAL A 92 6.83 13.99 33.18
CA VAL A 92 6.06 14.39 34.36
C VAL A 92 5.15 15.62 34.28
N GLU A 93 3.90 15.37 33.92
CA GLU A 93 2.70 15.98 34.52
C GLU A 93 1.67 14.86 34.74
N GLU A 94 0.93 14.92 35.86
CA GLU A 94 0.04 13.86 36.32
C GLU A 94 -1.00 13.45 35.24
N PRO A 95 -1.21 12.14 35.03
CA PRO A 95 -2.02 11.66 33.90
C PRO A 95 -3.52 11.87 34.17
N LYS A 96 -4.16 12.72 33.35
CA LYS A 96 -5.56 12.49 33.01
C LYS A 96 -5.66 11.12 32.32
N PRO A 97 -6.73 10.34 32.55
CA PRO A 97 -6.89 9.06 31.87
C PRO A 97 -6.92 9.31 30.34
N VAL A 98 -5.82 9.00 29.71
CA VAL A 98 -5.71 9.00 28.24
C VAL A 98 -6.42 7.74 27.79
N GLU A 99 -7.52 7.90 27.04
CA GLU A 99 -8.09 6.80 26.28
C GLU A 99 -6.96 6.12 25.46
N PRO A 100 -6.96 4.78 25.34
CA PRO A 100 -5.89 4.08 24.65
C PRO A 100 -5.77 4.63 23.24
N SER A 101 -4.72 5.39 23.00
CA SER A 101 -4.35 5.87 21.65
C SER A 101 -4.28 4.63 20.76
N ALA A 102 -5.17 4.55 19.79
CA ALA A 102 -5.20 3.46 18.82
C ALA A 102 -3.83 3.43 18.15
N GLN A 103 -3.00 2.45 18.49
CA GLN A 103 -1.73 2.23 17.83
C GLN A 103 -1.97 2.21 16.33
N ALA A 104 -1.19 2.99 15.57
CA ALA A 104 -1.30 2.96 14.12
C ALA A 104 -1.19 1.50 13.67
N PRO A 105 -2.17 0.98 12.91
CA PRO A 105 -2.13 -0.39 12.47
C PRO A 105 -0.89 -0.59 11.61
N GLY A 106 -0.23 -1.74 11.73
CA GLY A 106 0.77 -2.21 10.78
C GLY A 106 0.15 -2.31 9.36
N LYS A 107 0.88 -2.89 8.43
CA LYS A 107 0.33 -3.09 7.08
C LYS A 107 -0.90 -4.01 7.09
N LEU A 108 -1.76 -3.81 6.12
CA LEU A 108 -2.89 -4.70 5.84
C LEU A 108 -2.45 -5.80 4.88
N VAL A 109 -2.58 -7.05 5.29
CA VAL A 109 -2.22 -8.21 4.49
C VAL A 109 -3.49 -8.99 4.13
N VAL A 110 -3.64 -9.35 2.86
CA VAL A 110 -4.73 -10.20 2.41
C VAL A 110 -4.15 -11.49 1.83
N PHE A 111 -4.48 -12.63 2.42
CA PHE A 111 -4.27 -13.90 1.76
C PHE A 111 -5.41 -14.13 0.77
N PHE A 112 -5.07 -14.21 -0.50
CA PHE A 112 -6.00 -14.54 -1.57
C PHE A 112 -5.69 -15.94 -2.09
N VAL A 113 -6.61 -16.89 -1.88
CA VAL A 113 -6.43 -18.29 -2.26
C VAL A 113 -7.26 -18.59 -3.51
N GLN A 114 -6.61 -18.87 -4.62
CA GLN A 114 -7.28 -19.40 -5.81
C GLN A 114 -7.41 -20.91 -5.65
N ALA A 115 -8.53 -21.35 -5.07
CA ALA A 115 -8.81 -22.77 -4.85
C ALA A 115 -9.31 -23.45 -6.13
N ASP A 116 -9.18 -24.76 -6.19
CA ASP A 116 -9.67 -25.62 -7.29
C ASP A 116 -9.85 -27.05 -6.79
N LEU A 117 -10.72 -27.80 -7.44
CA LEU A 117 -10.92 -29.23 -7.20
C LEU A 117 -9.98 -30.12 -8.01
N ASN A 118 -9.13 -29.56 -8.86
CA ASN A 118 -8.14 -30.33 -9.59
C ASN A 118 -7.10 -30.92 -8.63
N PRO A 119 -6.89 -32.26 -8.62
CA PRO A 119 -6.00 -32.93 -7.68
C PRO A 119 -4.57 -32.38 -7.67
N THR A 120 -4.04 -31.97 -8.83
CA THR A 120 -2.67 -31.44 -8.93
C THR A 120 -2.56 -30.06 -8.27
N ARG A 121 -3.61 -29.24 -8.36
CA ARG A 121 -3.68 -27.90 -7.72
C ARG A 121 -3.88 -28.01 -6.22
N ILE A 122 -4.77 -28.90 -5.77
CA ILE A 122 -4.93 -29.23 -4.34
C ILE A 122 -3.61 -29.72 -3.77
N SER A 123 -2.92 -30.63 -4.46
CA SER A 123 -1.59 -31.12 -4.03
C SER A 123 -0.57 -29.99 -3.88
N GLY A 124 -0.58 -29.01 -4.78
CA GLY A 124 0.28 -27.83 -4.70
C GLY A 124 -0.04 -26.95 -3.48
N GLN A 125 -1.32 -26.68 -3.23
CA GLN A 125 -1.75 -25.93 -2.04
C GLN A 125 -1.38 -26.64 -0.74
N LEU A 126 -1.64 -27.95 -0.66
CA LEU A 126 -1.28 -28.76 0.52
C LEU A 126 0.23 -28.81 0.76
N ARG A 127 1.03 -28.86 -0.32
CA ARG A 127 2.51 -28.76 -0.22
C ARG A 127 2.95 -27.42 0.36
N LEU A 128 2.26 -26.33 0.03
CA LEU A 128 2.60 -24.99 0.51
C LEU A 128 2.17 -24.72 1.95
N ARG A 129 1.22 -25.49 2.48
CA ARG A 129 0.62 -25.29 3.81
C ARG A 129 1.62 -25.13 4.97
N PRO A 130 2.68 -25.97 5.15
CA PRO A 130 3.65 -25.76 6.22
C PRO A 130 4.39 -24.41 6.08
N TYR A 131 4.77 -24.03 4.87
CA TYR A 131 5.48 -22.79 4.60
C TYR A 131 4.58 -21.55 4.75
N THR A 132 3.26 -21.68 4.54
CA THR A 132 2.29 -20.63 4.85
C THR A 132 2.24 -20.35 6.35
N ARG A 133 2.41 -21.36 7.20
CA ARG A 133 2.53 -21.17 8.65
C ARG A 133 3.77 -20.39 9.05
N GLU A 134 4.91 -20.69 8.43
CA GLU A 134 6.16 -19.96 8.63
C GLU A 134 6.01 -18.50 8.15
N LEU A 135 5.38 -18.28 7.01
CA LEU A 135 5.08 -16.94 6.47
C LEU A 135 4.20 -16.13 7.42
N VAL A 136 3.12 -16.74 7.94
CA VAL A 136 2.25 -16.09 8.94
C VAL A 136 3.01 -15.76 10.23
N ALA A 137 3.90 -16.63 10.67
CA ALA A 137 4.73 -16.40 11.85
C ALA A 137 5.76 -15.26 11.65
N SER A 138 6.16 -14.99 10.41
CA SER A 138 7.11 -13.92 10.07
C SER A 138 6.48 -12.53 9.98
N LEU A 139 5.14 -12.43 9.97
CA LEU A 139 4.44 -11.14 9.93
C LEU A 139 4.59 -10.41 11.27
N ASP A 140 4.68 -9.09 11.23
CA ASP A 140 4.76 -8.25 12.42
C ASP A 140 3.49 -8.38 13.28
N ALA A 141 3.62 -8.23 14.59
CA ALA A 141 2.49 -8.33 15.53
C ALA A 141 1.42 -7.26 15.29
N SER A 142 1.81 -6.09 14.77
CA SER A 142 0.90 -4.99 14.39
C SER A 142 0.16 -5.24 13.09
N ASP A 143 0.64 -6.15 12.22
CA ASP A 143 0.01 -6.44 10.93
C ASP A 143 -1.39 -7.05 11.14
N ARG A 144 -2.34 -6.58 10.33
CA ARG A 144 -3.70 -7.09 10.29
C ARG A 144 -3.89 -7.91 9.02
N VAL A 145 -4.47 -9.10 9.17
CA VAL A 145 -4.54 -10.07 8.07
C VAL A 145 -5.97 -10.53 7.85
N ALA A 146 -6.41 -10.47 6.61
CA ALA A 146 -7.70 -11.01 6.15
C ALA A 146 -7.48 -12.20 5.20
N VAL A 147 -8.50 -13.04 5.02
CA VAL A 147 -8.46 -14.20 4.14
C VAL A 147 -9.65 -14.19 3.20
N VAL A 148 -9.38 -14.22 1.91
CA VAL A 148 -10.36 -14.40 0.85
C VAL A 148 -9.97 -15.58 -0.03
N SER A 149 -10.93 -16.19 -0.72
CA SER A 149 -10.65 -17.18 -1.76
C SER A 149 -11.58 -17.03 -2.95
N PHE A 150 -11.14 -17.58 -4.06
CA PHE A 150 -11.93 -17.76 -5.26
C PHE A 150 -11.82 -19.21 -5.74
N ASP A 151 -12.97 -19.87 -5.92
CA ASP A 151 -13.08 -21.16 -6.59
C ASP A 151 -14.17 -21.11 -7.68
N SER A 152 -15.42 -21.14 -7.31
CA SER A 152 -16.60 -20.92 -8.16
C SER A 152 -17.14 -19.49 -8.04
N HIS A 153 -16.83 -18.82 -6.93
CA HIS A 153 -17.19 -17.45 -6.61
C HIS A 153 -16.20 -16.88 -5.58
N LEU A 154 -16.31 -15.58 -5.29
CA LEU A 154 -15.46 -14.93 -4.30
C LEU A 154 -16.01 -15.15 -2.88
N LYS A 155 -15.13 -15.57 -1.97
CA LYS A 155 -15.46 -15.88 -0.56
C LYS A 155 -14.61 -15.09 0.38
N LEU A 156 -15.21 -14.53 1.43
CA LEU A 156 -14.51 -13.94 2.56
C LEU A 156 -14.54 -14.94 3.72
N TRP A 157 -13.37 -15.36 4.20
CA TRP A 157 -13.22 -16.34 5.29
C TRP A 157 -12.95 -15.70 6.64
N LEU A 158 -12.23 -14.58 6.63
CA LEU A 158 -11.80 -13.88 7.82
C LEU A 158 -11.56 -12.42 7.50
N ASP A 159 -12.14 -11.53 8.30
CA ASP A 159 -11.80 -10.11 8.26
C ASP A 159 -10.49 -9.83 9.00
N PHE A 160 -9.98 -8.63 8.90
CA PHE A 160 -8.67 -8.26 9.43
C PHE A 160 -8.48 -8.58 10.92
N THR A 161 -7.49 -9.39 11.22
CA THR A 161 -7.15 -9.80 12.59
C THR A 161 -5.63 -9.82 12.82
N ALA A 162 -5.21 -9.68 14.07
CA ALA A 162 -3.86 -9.99 14.52
C ALA A 162 -3.74 -11.42 15.08
N ASP A 163 -4.85 -12.12 15.31
CA ASP A 163 -4.85 -13.48 15.86
C ASP A 163 -4.35 -14.48 14.81
N ARG A 164 -3.12 -14.92 15.00
CA ARG A 164 -2.43 -15.83 14.07
C ARG A 164 -3.03 -17.23 14.05
N GLU A 165 -3.62 -17.68 15.15
CA GLU A 165 -4.25 -19.00 15.21
C GLU A 165 -5.56 -19.01 14.41
N THR A 166 -6.41 -18.01 14.61
CA THR A 166 -7.64 -17.84 13.82
C THR A 166 -7.32 -17.66 12.33
N LEU A 167 -6.27 -16.90 12.01
CA LEU A 167 -5.79 -16.72 10.65
C LEU A 167 -5.39 -18.05 9.99
N LEU A 168 -4.58 -18.87 10.67
CA LEU A 168 -4.14 -20.15 10.11
C LEU A 168 -5.32 -21.10 9.86
N ARG A 169 -6.30 -21.13 10.77
CA ARG A 169 -7.54 -21.89 10.55
C ARG A 169 -8.32 -21.41 9.34
N ALA A 170 -8.40 -20.09 9.13
CA ALA A 170 -9.09 -19.51 7.99
C ALA A 170 -8.37 -19.84 6.66
N ILE A 171 -7.04 -19.76 6.62
CA ILE A 171 -6.24 -20.12 5.44
C ILE A 171 -6.41 -21.61 5.13
N ASP A 172 -6.33 -22.48 6.14
CA ASP A 172 -6.53 -23.92 5.97
C ASP A 172 -7.93 -24.23 5.39
N ARG A 173 -8.98 -23.52 5.84
CA ARG A 173 -10.34 -23.67 5.29
C ARG A 173 -10.45 -23.16 3.85
N ALA A 174 -9.77 -22.07 3.53
CA ALA A 174 -9.77 -21.49 2.18
C ALA A 174 -9.05 -22.39 1.15
N MET A 175 -8.06 -23.21 1.59
CA MET A 175 -7.32 -24.15 0.74
C MET A 175 -8.08 -25.45 0.48
N VAL A 176 -8.95 -25.85 1.40
CA VAL A 176 -9.76 -27.04 1.26
C VAL A 176 -11.23 -26.66 1.11
N TYR A 177 -11.97 -27.43 0.34
CA TYR A 177 -13.36 -27.14 0.04
C TYR A 177 -14.22 -27.32 1.30
N THR A 178 -14.48 -26.23 2.01
CA THR A 178 -15.31 -26.22 3.23
C THR A 178 -16.51 -25.29 3.05
N PRO A 179 -17.63 -25.54 3.74
CA PRO A 179 -18.76 -24.61 3.72
C PRO A 179 -18.36 -23.24 4.29
N GLU A 180 -18.88 -22.19 3.65
CA GLU A 180 -18.75 -20.84 4.13
C GLU A 180 -19.52 -20.62 5.44
N GLY A 181 -19.07 -19.68 6.24
CA GLY A 181 -19.75 -19.21 7.44
C GLY A 181 -19.87 -17.69 7.43
N ALA A 182 -20.70 -17.16 8.31
CA ALA A 182 -20.76 -15.73 8.51
C ALA A 182 -19.40 -15.19 9.03
N VAL A 183 -18.96 -14.08 8.47
CA VAL A 183 -17.72 -13.38 8.89
C VAL A 183 -18.12 -12.15 9.68
N ALA A 184 -17.64 -12.05 10.92
CA ALA A 184 -17.83 -10.87 11.73
C ALA A 184 -16.89 -9.74 11.27
N PRO A 185 -17.35 -8.48 11.24
CA PRO A 185 -16.49 -7.36 10.92
C PRO A 185 -15.42 -7.15 11.99
N SER A 186 -14.24 -6.71 11.57
CA SER A 186 -13.15 -6.32 12.47
C SER A 186 -13.50 -5.04 13.23
N PRO A 187 -13.07 -4.88 14.50
CA PRO A 187 -13.24 -3.62 15.24
C PRO A 187 -12.37 -2.47 14.74
N GLY A 188 -11.46 -2.74 13.80
CA GLY A 188 -10.57 -1.76 13.15
C GLY A 188 -10.84 -1.66 11.66
N PRO A 189 -9.78 -1.66 10.81
CA PRO A 189 -9.97 -1.76 9.37
C PRO A 189 -10.77 -3.02 9.05
N SER A 190 -11.86 -2.88 8.28
CA SER A 190 -12.75 -3.99 7.97
C SER A 190 -12.93 -4.15 6.46
N LEU A 191 -12.67 -5.36 5.98
CA LEU A 191 -12.97 -5.75 4.61
C LEU A 191 -14.47 -6.03 4.42
N VAL A 192 -15.14 -6.55 5.47
CA VAL A 192 -16.59 -6.84 5.49
C VAL A 192 -17.41 -5.60 5.15
N GLU A 193 -17.02 -4.42 5.65
CA GLU A 193 -17.76 -3.17 5.42
C GLU A 193 -17.79 -2.74 3.95
N GLY A 194 -16.73 -3.08 3.19
CA GLY A 194 -16.62 -2.78 1.75
C GLY A 194 -16.96 -3.96 0.83
N PHE A 195 -17.36 -5.12 1.39
CA PHE A 195 -17.54 -6.35 0.65
C PHE A 195 -18.99 -6.59 0.25
N ASP A 196 -19.27 -6.56 -1.05
CA ASP A 196 -20.60 -6.89 -1.58
C ASP A 196 -20.76 -8.41 -1.70
N PHE A 197 -21.34 -9.03 -0.68
CA PHE A 197 -21.58 -10.49 -0.64
C PHE A 197 -22.51 -10.97 -1.75
N ALA A 198 -23.46 -10.15 -2.18
CA ALA A 198 -24.39 -10.53 -3.24
C ALA A 198 -23.72 -10.53 -4.62
N GLU A 199 -22.84 -9.57 -4.89
CA GLU A 199 -22.01 -9.54 -6.09
C GLU A 199 -20.94 -10.65 -6.04
N ALA A 200 -20.34 -10.92 -4.89
CA ALA A 200 -19.31 -11.93 -4.68
C ALA A 200 -19.75 -13.32 -5.14
N LEU A 201 -21.01 -13.70 -4.88
CA LEU A 201 -21.61 -14.96 -5.35
C LEU A 201 -21.75 -15.06 -6.88
N ARG A 202 -21.66 -13.96 -7.61
CA ARG A 202 -21.79 -13.90 -9.07
C ARG A 202 -20.44 -13.78 -9.79
N VAL A 203 -19.37 -13.66 -9.03
CA VAL A 203 -18.01 -13.54 -9.58
C VAL A 203 -17.62 -14.86 -10.23
N ALA A 204 -17.35 -14.82 -11.54
CA ALA A 204 -17.07 -16.00 -12.34
C ALA A 204 -15.62 -16.14 -12.78
N THR A 205 -14.76 -15.15 -12.47
CA THR A 205 -13.35 -15.17 -12.83
C THR A 205 -12.48 -14.73 -11.66
N PRO A 206 -11.26 -15.28 -11.51
CA PRO A 206 -10.34 -14.84 -10.46
C PRO A 206 -9.93 -13.36 -10.62
N GLU A 207 -9.86 -12.86 -11.85
CA GLU A 207 -9.57 -11.45 -12.12
C GLU A 207 -10.68 -10.54 -11.59
N ARG A 208 -11.96 -10.91 -11.79
CA ARG A 208 -13.07 -10.15 -11.21
C ARG A 208 -13.09 -10.23 -9.69
N ALA A 209 -12.69 -11.37 -9.11
CA ALA A 209 -12.52 -11.52 -7.67
C ALA A 209 -11.43 -10.60 -7.12
N LEU A 210 -10.30 -10.47 -7.82
CA LEU A 210 -9.24 -9.51 -7.50
C LEU A 210 -9.74 -8.06 -7.56
N GLU A 211 -10.50 -7.70 -8.60
CA GLU A 211 -11.08 -6.37 -8.75
C GLU A 211 -12.02 -6.02 -7.59
N MET A 212 -12.92 -6.93 -7.21
CA MET A 212 -13.83 -6.72 -6.09
C MET A 212 -13.09 -6.59 -4.75
N THR A 213 -12.14 -7.48 -4.49
CA THR A 213 -11.29 -7.39 -3.29
C THR A 213 -10.55 -6.07 -3.22
N ALA A 214 -9.99 -5.61 -4.36
CA ALA A 214 -9.32 -4.31 -4.44
C ALA A 214 -10.27 -3.15 -4.17
N LYS A 215 -11.50 -3.19 -4.68
CA LYS A 215 -12.53 -2.16 -4.41
C LYS A 215 -12.89 -2.08 -2.93
N ALA A 216 -13.03 -3.23 -2.26
CA ALA A 216 -13.29 -3.28 -0.81
C ALA A 216 -12.09 -2.76 0.01
N LEU A 217 -10.86 -2.96 -0.48
CA LEU A 217 -9.63 -2.47 0.15
C LEU A 217 -9.39 -0.97 -0.05
N LYS A 218 -9.93 -0.38 -1.12
CA LYS A 218 -9.62 1.00 -1.53
C LYS A 218 -9.87 2.06 -0.44
N PRO A 219 -10.98 2.03 0.33
CA PRO A 219 -11.22 3.04 1.37
C PRO A 219 -10.32 2.88 2.60
N LEU A 220 -9.68 1.73 2.79
CA LEU A 220 -8.85 1.48 3.94
C LEU A 220 -7.49 2.19 3.81
N LEU A 221 -7.04 2.79 4.91
CA LEU A 221 -5.76 3.48 4.98
C LEU A 221 -4.60 2.49 5.18
N GLY A 222 -3.38 2.94 4.89
CA GLY A 222 -2.15 2.19 5.09
C GLY A 222 -1.69 1.39 3.88
N GLU A 223 -0.50 0.81 4.01
CA GLU A 223 0.09 -0.05 2.98
C GLU A 223 -0.62 -1.41 2.92
N LYS A 224 -0.92 -1.85 1.72
CA LYS A 224 -1.68 -3.09 1.49
C LYS A 224 -0.87 -4.08 0.68
N THR A 225 -0.73 -5.28 1.22
CA THR A 225 -0.04 -6.40 0.58
C THR A 225 -1.03 -7.54 0.36
N MET A 226 -1.13 -8.03 -0.85
CA MET A 226 -1.88 -9.25 -1.16
C MET A 226 -0.90 -10.39 -1.40
N ILE A 227 -1.05 -11.48 -0.68
CA ILE A 227 -0.33 -12.74 -0.89
C ILE A 227 -1.27 -13.67 -1.65
N TYR A 228 -1.00 -13.80 -2.94
CA TYR A 228 -1.83 -14.58 -3.86
C TYR A 228 -1.29 -16.00 -3.96
N LEU A 229 -2.05 -16.97 -3.45
CA LEU A 229 -1.76 -18.39 -3.56
C LEU A 229 -2.60 -18.95 -4.71
N GLY A 230 -2.03 -19.03 -5.90
CA GLY A 230 -2.81 -19.35 -7.09
C GLY A 230 -2.07 -20.19 -8.11
N TRP A 231 -2.79 -20.52 -9.17
CA TRP A 231 -2.34 -21.42 -10.22
C TRP A 231 -2.50 -20.84 -11.64
N GLY A 232 -2.98 -19.62 -11.78
CA GLY A 232 -3.05 -18.98 -13.09
C GLY A 232 -4.10 -17.89 -13.20
N LEU A 233 -3.85 -16.94 -14.09
CA LEU A 233 -4.81 -15.94 -14.56
C LEU A 233 -4.87 -16.01 -16.09
N GLY A 234 -6.02 -15.63 -16.66
CA GLY A 234 -6.27 -15.74 -18.10
C GLY A 234 -6.94 -17.07 -18.48
N ARG A 235 -7.06 -17.29 -19.78
CA ARG A 235 -7.70 -18.47 -20.38
C ARG A 235 -6.89 -19.02 -21.54
N PHE A 236 -6.93 -20.32 -21.71
CA PHE A 236 -6.46 -20.96 -22.92
C PHE A 236 -7.39 -20.63 -24.09
N GLY A 237 -6.82 -20.25 -25.21
CA GLY A 237 -7.52 -19.99 -26.45
C GLY A 237 -6.74 -20.53 -27.65
N PHE A 238 -7.34 -20.40 -28.84
CA PHE A 238 -6.66 -20.72 -30.07
C PHE A 238 -5.45 -19.78 -30.23
N GLY A 239 -4.24 -20.33 -30.23
CA GLY A 239 -2.98 -19.57 -30.32
C GLY A 239 -2.34 -19.20 -28.97
N GLY A 240 -2.75 -19.83 -27.85
CA GLY A 240 -2.10 -19.70 -26.55
C GLY A 240 -2.96 -19.08 -25.47
N VAL A 241 -2.33 -18.50 -24.45
CA VAL A 241 -3.03 -17.85 -23.33
C VAL A 241 -3.45 -16.44 -23.72
N ARG A 242 -4.68 -16.10 -23.37
CA ARG A 242 -5.22 -14.74 -23.47
C ARG A 242 -5.71 -14.27 -22.12
N MET A 243 -5.38 -13.04 -21.77
CA MET A 243 -5.97 -12.41 -20.59
C MET A 243 -7.47 -12.21 -20.78
N THR A 244 -8.24 -12.42 -19.71
CA THR A 244 -9.68 -12.14 -19.73
C THR A 244 -9.91 -10.62 -19.85
N PRO A 245 -11.12 -10.19 -20.30
CA PRO A 245 -11.47 -8.75 -20.26
C PRO A 245 -11.36 -8.14 -18.87
N ASP A 246 -11.52 -8.94 -17.80
CA ASP A 246 -11.48 -8.51 -16.42
C ASP A 246 -10.05 -8.24 -15.91
N PHE A 247 -9.00 -8.70 -16.60
CA PHE A 247 -7.61 -8.58 -16.14
C PHE A 247 -7.16 -7.12 -15.98
N ARG A 248 -7.39 -6.27 -16.99
CA ARG A 248 -7.02 -4.85 -16.92
C ARG A 248 -7.79 -4.08 -15.83
N PRO A 249 -9.13 -4.24 -15.71
CA PRO A 249 -9.89 -3.67 -14.58
C PRO A 249 -9.36 -4.13 -13.22
N ALA A 250 -9.00 -5.40 -13.05
CA ALA A 250 -8.43 -5.91 -11.80
C ALA A 250 -7.11 -5.22 -11.44
N VAL A 251 -6.17 -5.15 -12.40
CA VAL A 251 -4.89 -4.45 -12.21
C VAL A 251 -5.10 -2.98 -11.86
N ALA A 252 -5.99 -2.29 -12.58
CA ALA A 252 -6.29 -0.89 -12.31
C ALA A 252 -6.91 -0.67 -10.92
N ALA A 253 -7.81 -1.57 -10.49
CA ALA A 253 -8.42 -1.50 -9.17
C ALA A 253 -7.39 -1.76 -8.04
N LEU A 254 -6.51 -2.76 -8.21
CA LEU A 254 -5.42 -3.05 -7.27
C LEU A 254 -4.47 -1.85 -7.12
N ALA A 255 -4.08 -1.24 -8.23
CA ALA A 255 -3.25 -0.05 -8.22
C ALA A 255 -3.94 1.13 -7.54
N ALA A 256 -5.22 1.39 -7.86
CA ALA A 256 -6.02 2.47 -7.25
C ALA A 256 -6.31 2.25 -5.76
N ALA A 257 -6.25 1.01 -5.29
CA ALA A 257 -6.35 0.65 -3.89
C ALA A 257 -4.99 0.60 -3.17
N HIS A 258 -3.90 0.89 -3.86
CA HIS A 258 -2.53 0.79 -3.34
C HIS A 258 -2.17 -0.60 -2.82
N VAL A 259 -2.60 -1.66 -3.54
CA VAL A 259 -2.31 -3.06 -3.20
C VAL A 259 -1.12 -3.56 -4.02
N SER A 260 -0.09 -4.09 -3.36
CA SER A 260 0.99 -4.84 -4.02
C SER A 260 0.70 -6.33 -3.94
N VAL A 261 0.73 -7.04 -5.07
CA VAL A 261 0.40 -8.47 -5.16
C VAL A 261 1.66 -9.32 -5.26
N PHE A 262 1.89 -10.15 -4.26
CA PHE A 262 2.97 -11.14 -4.22
C PHE A 262 2.39 -12.52 -4.49
N VAL A 263 2.85 -13.15 -5.54
CA VAL A 263 2.30 -14.42 -6.04
C VAL A 263 3.19 -15.59 -5.63
N LEU A 264 2.56 -16.58 -5.01
CA LEU A 264 3.11 -17.92 -4.83
C LEU A 264 2.32 -18.87 -5.72
N ASP A 265 2.93 -19.29 -6.82
CA ASP A 265 2.33 -20.20 -7.76
C ASP A 265 2.35 -21.62 -7.21
N VAL A 266 1.16 -22.19 -7.02
CA VAL A 266 0.94 -23.52 -6.41
C VAL A 266 0.91 -24.66 -7.42
N THR A 267 1.18 -24.41 -8.70
CA THR A 267 1.20 -25.46 -9.72
C THR A 267 2.29 -26.49 -9.44
N SER A 268 2.10 -27.70 -9.97
CA SER A 268 3.09 -28.78 -9.86
C SER A 268 3.92 -28.89 -11.13
N ALA A 269 4.44 -27.74 -11.60
CA ALA A 269 5.30 -27.62 -12.79
C ALA A 269 6.31 -26.49 -12.60
N ASP A 270 7.46 -26.60 -13.29
CA ASP A 270 8.47 -25.53 -13.27
C ASP A 270 7.98 -24.27 -13.98
N SER A 271 7.24 -24.45 -15.06
CA SER A 271 6.56 -23.40 -15.81
C SER A 271 5.25 -23.92 -16.41
N HIS A 272 4.33 -23.02 -16.65
CA HIS A 272 3.06 -23.32 -17.29
C HIS A 272 2.47 -22.06 -17.96
N SER A 273 1.62 -22.25 -18.94
CA SER A 273 1.18 -21.14 -19.79
C SER A 273 0.39 -20.05 -19.08
N LEU A 274 -0.33 -20.37 -17.98
CA LEU A 274 -1.14 -19.39 -17.23
C LEU A 274 -0.32 -18.57 -16.23
N GLU A 275 0.98 -18.86 -16.05
CA GLU A 275 1.89 -18.09 -15.20
C GLU A 275 2.05 -16.65 -15.69
N VAL A 276 1.97 -16.41 -17.00
CA VAL A 276 2.05 -15.08 -17.60
C VAL A 276 1.07 -14.08 -16.97
N GLY A 277 -0.13 -14.54 -16.62
CA GLY A 277 -1.10 -13.68 -15.94
C GLY A 277 -0.73 -13.42 -14.48
N LEU A 278 -0.13 -14.38 -13.80
CA LEU A 278 0.37 -14.26 -12.42
C LEU A 278 1.57 -13.31 -12.37
N GLU A 279 2.54 -13.48 -13.27
CA GLU A 279 3.67 -12.56 -13.45
C GLU A 279 3.20 -11.14 -13.77
N GLY A 280 2.21 -11.04 -14.68
CA GLY A 280 1.66 -9.77 -15.11
C GLY A 280 1.01 -8.97 -13.98
N VAL A 281 0.20 -9.62 -13.11
CA VAL A 281 -0.42 -8.93 -11.98
C VAL A 281 0.60 -8.54 -10.91
N ALA A 282 1.58 -9.41 -10.63
CA ALA A 282 2.67 -9.11 -9.70
C ALA A 282 3.47 -7.88 -10.16
N ALA A 283 3.98 -7.91 -11.39
CA ALA A 283 4.76 -6.82 -11.97
C ALA A 283 3.97 -5.50 -12.03
N ALA A 284 2.70 -5.56 -12.46
CA ALA A 284 1.85 -4.37 -12.58
C ALA A 284 1.44 -3.75 -11.23
N THR A 285 1.67 -4.43 -10.12
CA THR A 285 1.30 -3.95 -8.76
C THR A 285 2.51 -3.76 -7.84
N GLY A 286 3.74 -3.89 -8.36
CA GLY A 286 4.96 -3.74 -7.57
C GLY A 286 5.16 -4.86 -6.54
N GLY A 287 4.75 -6.07 -6.88
CA GLY A 287 5.03 -7.29 -6.14
C GLY A 287 5.95 -8.22 -6.92
N THR A 288 6.01 -9.50 -6.52
CA THR A 288 6.85 -10.52 -7.14
C THR A 288 6.05 -11.80 -7.44
N TYR A 289 6.49 -12.53 -8.44
CA TYR A 289 6.04 -13.88 -8.74
C TYR A 289 7.10 -14.90 -8.33
N ALA A 290 6.67 -16.02 -7.73
CA ALA A 290 7.55 -17.13 -7.42
C ALA A 290 6.83 -18.48 -7.61
N SER A 291 7.43 -19.39 -8.38
CA SER A 291 7.00 -20.78 -8.41
C SER A 291 7.36 -21.50 -7.11
N THR A 292 6.42 -22.28 -6.57
CA THR A 292 6.61 -23.06 -5.34
C THR A 292 6.84 -24.55 -5.60
N PHE A 293 6.95 -24.95 -6.86
CA PHE A 293 7.02 -26.38 -7.22
C PHE A 293 8.22 -27.09 -6.64
N ARG A 294 9.44 -26.57 -6.86
CA ARG A 294 10.68 -27.22 -6.40
C ARG A 294 11.13 -26.75 -5.03
N LEU A 295 11.02 -25.45 -4.77
CA LEU A 295 11.61 -24.80 -3.59
C LEU A 295 10.58 -23.92 -2.86
N PRO A 296 9.49 -24.50 -2.32
CA PRO A 296 8.42 -23.73 -1.70
C PRO A 296 8.92 -22.90 -0.50
N GLY A 297 9.82 -23.44 0.33
CA GLY A 297 10.41 -22.71 1.45
C GLY A 297 11.24 -21.50 1.00
N LEU A 298 12.05 -21.62 -0.05
CA LEU A 298 12.80 -20.50 -0.59
C LEU A 298 11.88 -19.38 -1.11
N ALA A 299 10.84 -19.75 -1.87
CA ALA A 299 9.86 -18.82 -2.40
C ALA A 299 9.15 -18.05 -1.28
N THR A 300 8.65 -18.76 -0.26
CA THR A 300 7.97 -18.15 0.89
C THR A 300 8.90 -17.29 1.74
N HIS A 301 10.15 -17.70 1.97
CA HIS A 301 11.11 -16.91 2.71
C HIS A 301 11.52 -15.62 1.97
N ARG A 302 11.67 -15.68 0.64
CA ARG A 302 11.92 -14.49 -0.17
C ARG A 302 10.77 -13.52 -0.08
N LEU A 303 9.53 -14.02 -0.23
CA LEU A 303 8.34 -13.21 -0.09
C LEU A 303 8.27 -12.57 1.30
N ALA A 304 8.45 -13.33 2.39
CA ALA A 304 8.42 -12.83 3.75
C ALA A 304 9.38 -11.64 3.96
N ARG A 305 10.59 -11.74 3.40
CA ARG A 305 11.59 -10.67 3.46
C ARG A 305 11.18 -9.47 2.62
N SER A 306 10.68 -9.69 1.40
CA SER A 306 10.30 -8.62 0.48
C SER A 306 9.15 -7.75 1.00
N ILE A 307 8.31 -8.28 1.90
CA ILE A 307 7.20 -7.54 2.51
C ILE A 307 7.51 -6.97 3.89
N ALA A 308 8.75 -7.12 4.38
CA ALA A 308 9.13 -6.68 5.73
C ALA A 308 9.12 -5.15 5.89
N GLY A 309 9.28 -4.40 4.81
CA GLY A 309 9.23 -2.94 4.80
C GLY A 309 9.26 -2.37 3.39
N TRP A 310 9.23 -1.05 3.31
CA TRP A 310 9.21 -0.32 2.03
C TRP A 310 9.83 1.07 2.21
N TYR A 311 10.18 1.69 1.10
CA TYR A 311 10.57 3.09 1.04
C TYR A 311 9.38 3.96 0.62
N VAL A 312 9.28 5.13 1.22
CA VAL A 312 8.41 6.22 0.79
C VAL A 312 9.31 7.26 0.14
N LEU A 313 9.16 7.42 -1.16
CA LEU A 313 9.86 8.43 -1.94
C LEU A 313 8.95 9.65 -2.03
N THR A 314 9.45 10.80 -1.63
CA THR A 314 8.72 12.07 -1.69
C THR A 314 9.21 12.90 -2.87
N VAL A 315 8.29 13.33 -3.71
CA VAL A 315 8.52 14.15 -4.90
C VAL A 315 7.65 15.40 -4.87
N ASP A 316 8.11 16.46 -5.54
CA ASP A 316 7.26 17.62 -5.74
C ASP A 316 6.16 17.29 -6.76
N ARG A 317 4.91 17.63 -6.43
CA ARG A 317 3.76 17.40 -7.31
C ARG A 317 3.89 18.14 -8.64
N ASP A 318 4.49 19.32 -8.62
CA ASP A 318 4.65 20.13 -9.82
C ASP A 318 5.62 19.47 -10.80
N ASP A 319 6.61 18.71 -10.32
CA ASP A 319 7.52 17.92 -11.16
C ASP A 319 6.83 16.74 -11.84
N LEU A 320 5.72 16.27 -11.28
CA LEU A 320 4.90 15.19 -11.81
C LEU A 320 3.69 15.68 -12.63
N ALA A 321 3.43 16.98 -12.67
CA ALA A 321 2.28 17.56 -13.35
C ALA A 321 2.30 17.25 -14.87
N GLY A 322 1.18 16.76 -15.38
CA GLY A 322 1.01 16.44 -16.81
C GLY A 322 1.43 15.05 -17.23
N PHE A 323 1.99 14.22 -16.34
CA PHE A 323 2.32 12.84 -16.65
C PHE A 323 1.15 11.87 -16.36
N LYS A 324 1.06 10.78 -17.13
CA LYS A 324 0.06 9.74 -16.91
C LYS A 324 0.57 8.67 -15.94
N PRO A 325 -0.34 7.99 -15.23
CA PRO A 325 0.02 6.84 -14.39
C PRO A 325 0.83 5.78 -15.18
N GLY A 326 1.84 5.22 -14.55
CA GLY A 326 2.67 4.16 -15.14
C GLY A 326 3.80 4.63 -16.06
N GLU A 327 3.93 5.94 -16.28
CA GLU A 327 5.00 6.51 -17.12
C GLU A 327 6.33 6.69 -16.34
N ALA A 328 6.27 6.69 -15.01
CA ALA A 328 7.47 6.82 -14.19
C ALA A 328 8.22 5.48 -14.10
N ARG A 329 9.52 5.54 -14.35
CA ARG A 329 10.47 4.45 -14.14
C ARG A 329 11.37 4.79 -12.96
N ILE A 330 11.45 3.87 -12.00
CA ILE A 330 12.23 4.04 -10.77
C ILE A 330 13.32 2.99 -10.76
N GLU A 331 14.55 3.42 -10.64
CA GLU A 331 15.74 2.57 -10.68
C GLU A 331 16.71 2.94 -9.56
N LEU A 332 17.54 1.98 -9.13
CA LEU A 332 18.69 2.27 -8.28
C LEU A 332 19.85 2.81 -9.10
N ARG A 333 20.56 3.79 -8.52
CA ARG A 333 21.87 4.24 -9.01
C ARG A 333 22.95 3.41 -8.31
N ASN A 334 23.97 3.02 -9.03
CA ASN A 334 25.26 2.52 -8.51
C ASN A 334 25.18 1.39 -7.45
N ARG A 335 24.03 0.76 -7.27
CA ARG A 335 23.85 -0.37 -6.35
C ARG A 335 23.08 -1.51 -7.04
N PRO A 336 23.48 -2.77 -6.85
CA PRO A 336 22.68 -3.90 -7.28
C PRO A 336 21.43 -4.02 -6.42
N GLY A 337 20.29 -4.33 -7.05
CA GLY A 337 19.02 -4.52 -6.38
C GLY A 337 17.86 -4.42 -7.36
N GLU A 338 16.72 -4.91 -6.93
CA GLU A 338 15.47 -4.84 -7.68
C GLU A 338 14.54 -3.83 -7.01
N VAL A 339 13.98 -2.91 -7.81
CA VAL A 339 12.99 -1.94 -7.35
C VAL A 339 11.61 -2.44 -7.71
N LEU A 340 10.84 -2.79 -6.71
CA LEU A 340 9.45 -3.22 -6.82
C LEU A 340 8.56 -2.00 -6.59
N ALA A 341 8.08 -1.41 -7.66
CA ALA A 341 7.25 -0.20 -7.62
C ALA A 341 5.91 -0.44 -8.30
N ARG A 342 4.85 0.06 -7.69
CA ARG A 342 3.56 0.18 -8.38
C ARG A 342 3.66 1.25 -9.46
N PRO A 343 2.89 1.14 -10.58
CA PRO A 343 2.72 2.26 -11.48
C PRO A 343 2.30 3.49 -10.68
N VAL A 344 3.02 4.60 -10.87
CA VAL A 344 2.73 5.85 -10.14
C VAL A 344 1.42 6.41 -10.68
N TYR A 345 0.38 6.37 -9.87
CA TYR A 345 -0.90 7.02 -10.16
C TYR A 345 -0.88 8.39 -9.49
N LEU A 346 -0.64 9.40 -10.28
CA LEU A 346 -0.77 10.79 -9.86
C LEU A 346 -2.26 11.13 -9.76
N LYS A 347 -2.66 11.76 -8.66
CA LYS A 347 -4.04 12.22 -8.47
C LYS A 347 -4.25 13.58 -9.12
#